data_37cc7e6c8a41961634b01cc054e4d32c
#
_entry.id   37cc7e6c8a41961634b01cc054e4d32c
#
_cell.length_a   1.000
_cell.length_b   1.000
_cell.length_c   1.000
_cell.angle_alpha   90.00
_cell.angle_beta   90.00
_cell.angle_gamma   90.00
#
_symmetry.space_group_name_H-M   'P 1'
#
loop_
_entity.id
_entity.type
_entity.pdbx_description
1 polymer ?
#
loop_
_entity_poly.entity_id
_entity_poly.type
_entity_poly.pdbx_seq_one_letter_code
_entity_poly.pdbx_strand_id
1 'polypeptide(L)'
;MSNVIEMTHPLIQHKISRLRDKNTGTAEFRALVEEIAMLMGYEALKDLPLEDVEVETPIETCMTPQIAGKKFAIVPILRAGLGMVSGIQALVPTAKIGHIGLYRDEETHEPHEYYCKLPDSIEERLIVVTDPMLATGGSAVAAVDFIKKHGGKKIKFMAIIAASEGIKRLMDAHPDIQLYVGHIDRELNKAAYICPGLGDAGDRIFGTK
;
A
#
# COMPACT_ATOMS: atom_id res chain seq x y z
N MET A 1 -10.96 -13.65 12.32
CA MET A 1 -10.28 -12.37 12.65
C MET A 1 -10.62 -11.39 11.53
N SER A 2 -10.81 -10.12 11.83
CA SER A 2 -11.04 -9.12 10.78
C SER A 2 -9.76 -8.99 9.93
N ASN A 3 -9.89 -9.09 8.61
CA ASN A 3 -8.76 -8.90 7.69
C ASN A 3 -8.44 -7.40 7.47
N VAL A 4 -9.13 -6.52 8.18
CA VAL A 4 -8.89 -5.06 8.19
C VAL A 4 -8.17 -4.69 9.47
N ILE A 5 -6.98 -4.10 9.33
CA ILE A 5 -6.10 -3.71 10.43
C ILE A 5 -5.88 -2.19 10.37
N GLU A 6 -6.46 -1.46 11.32
CA GLU A 6 -6.20 -0.02 11.49
C GLU A 6 -4.95 0.20 12.35
N MET A 7 -4.09 1.10 11.90
CA MET A 7 -2.80 1.40 12.54
C MET A 7 -2.98 2.50 13.59
N THR A 8 -3.08 2.11 14.86
CA THR A 8 -3.30 3.06 15.98
C THR A 8 -2.01 3.61 16.60
N HIS A 9 -0.84 3.28 16.04
CA HIS A 9 0.43 3.72 16.61
C HIS A 9 0.55 5.26 16.61
N PRO A 10 0.92 5.90 17.75
CA PRO A 10 0.93 7.37 17.88
C PRO A 10 1.77 8.09 16.81
N LEU A 11 2.91 7.54 16.40
CA LEU A 11 3.73 8.15 15.35
C LEU A 11 3.02 8.18 14.00
N ILE A 12 2.29 7.13 13.64
CA ILE A 12 1.51 7.08 12.41
C ILE A 12 0.41 8.13 12.47
N GLN A 13 -0.36 8.18 13.57
CA GLN A 13 -1.45 9.15 13.74
C GLN A 13 -0.94 10.59 13.72
N HIS A 14 0.20 10.87 14.38
CA HIS A 14 0.82 12.21 14.35
C HIS A 14 1.21 12.61 12.92
N LYS A 15 1.84 11.72 12.16
CA LYS A 15 2.25 12.02 10.78
C LYS A 15 1.06 12.18 9.85
N ILE A 16 -0.01 11.39 10.02
CA ILE A 16 -1.27 11.56 9.29
C ILE A 16 -1.88 12.95 9.59
N SER A 17 -1.86 13.41 10.86
CA SER A 17 -2.34 14.75 11.22
C SER A 17 -1.58 15.84 10.47
N ARG A 18 -0.24 15.74 10.36
CA ARG A 18 0.59 16.65 9.57
C ARG A 18 0.27 16.57 8.07
N LEU A 19 0.06 15.35 7.56
CA LEU A 19 -0.28 15.09 6.16
C LEU A 19 -1.61 15.76 5.75
N ARG A 20 -2.57 15.83 6.68
CA ARG A 20 -3.89 16.44 6.45
C ARG A 20 -3.85 17.97 6.34
N ASP A 21 -2.87 18.64 6.95
CA ASP A 21 -2.78 20.09 6.91
C ASP A 21 -2.64 20.60 5.47
N LYS A 22 -3.55 21.47 5.05
CA LYS A 22 -3.54 22.07 3.72
C LYS A 22 -2.29 22.89 3.43
N ASN A 23 -1.58 23.36 4.48
CA ASN A 23 -0.36 24.16 4.38
C ASN A 23 0.90 23.27 4.25
N THR A 24 0.80 21.95 4.42
CA THR A 24 1.91 21.04 4.21
C THR A 24 2.32 21.07 2.74
N GLY A 25 3.51 21.58 2.47
CA GLY A 25 4.05 21.71 1.10
C GLY A 25 4.40 20.36 0.49
N THR A 26 4.53 20.30 -0.83
CA THR A 26 4.77 19.06 -1.61
C THR A 26 5.97 18.25 -1.10
N ALA A 27 7.09 18.88 -0.77
CA ALA A 27 8.27 18.18 -0.28
C ALA A 27 8.02 17.48 1.07
N GLU A 28 7.41 18.20 2.01
CA GLU A 28 7.06 17.65 3.32
C GLU A 28 5.98 16.56 3.20
N PHE A 29 4.96 16.80 2.35
CA PHE A 29 3.90 15.83 2.10
C PHE A 29 4.48 14.49 1.59
N ARG A 30 5.41 14.55 0.65
CA ARG A 30 6.09 13.37 0.09
C ARG A 30 6.90 12.63 1.15
N ALA A 31 7.67 13.35 1.96
CA ALA A 31 8.43 12.77 3.05
C ALA A 31 7.52 12.08 4.09
N LEU A 32 6.41 12.71 4.46
CA LEU A 32 5.43 12.13 5.39
C LEU A 32 4.78 10.86 4.81
N VAL A 33 4.44 10.83 3.51
CA VAL A 33 3.89 9.64 2.85
C VAL A 33 4.90 8.48 2.91
N GLU A 34 6.17 8.75 2.62
CA GLU A 34 7.25 7.75 2.70
C GLU A 34 7.45 7.21 4.11
N GLU A 35 7.52 8.10 5.11
CA GLU A 35 7.69 7.74 6.52
C GLU A 35 6.51 6.92 7.07
N ILE A 36 5.27 7.31 6.72
CA ILE A 36 4.07 6.56 7.09
C ILE A 36 4.10 5.18 6.44
N ALA A 37 4.43 5.11 5.15
CA ALA A 37 4.52 3.84 4.42
C ALA A 37 5.57 2.90 5.02
N MET A 38 6.71 3.42 5.48
CA MET A 38 7.73 2.65 6.19
C MET A 38 7.19 2.09 7.51
N LEU A 39 6.57 2.92 8.36
CA LEU A 39 6.01 2.47 9.64
C LEU A 39 4.88 1.45 9.46
N MET A 40 3.99 1.68 8.49
CA MET A 40 2.93 0.72 8.14
C MET A 40 3.52 -0.57 7.57
N GLY A 41 4.55 -0.46 6.74
CA GLY A 41 5.26 -1.60 6.17
C GLY A 41 5.90 -2.49 7.22
N TYR A 42 6.53 -1.91 8.25
CA TYR A 42 7.08 -2.65 9.37
C TYR A 42 6.03 -3.55 10.03
N GLU A 43 4.87 -3.00 10.33
CA GLU A 43 3.78 -3.79 10.94
C GLU A 43 3.14 -4.78 9.95
N ALA A 44 2.94 -4.37 8.70
CA ALA A 44 2.35 -5.23 7.68
C ALA A 44 3.23 -6.43 7.31
N LEU A 45 4.54 -6.35 7.53
CA LEU A 45 5.51 -7.39 7.18
C LEU A 45 5.95 -8.25 8.37
N LYS A 46 5.35 -8.11 9.55
CA LYS A 46 5.71 -8.85 10.77
C LYS A 46 5.55 -10.38 10.67
N ASP A 47 4.80 -10.87 9.70
CA ASP A 47 4.54 -12.28 9.44
C ASP A 47 5.36 -12.84 8.27
N LEU A 48 6.39 -12.12 7.81
CA LEU A 48 7.32 -12.66 6.82
C LEU A 48 7.95 -13.96 7.33
N PRO A 49 7.98 -15.02 6.50
CA PRO A 49 8.61 -16.27 6.90
C PRO A 49 10.12 -16.08 7.05
N LEU A 50 10.69 -16.72 8.04
CA LEU A 50 12.12 -16.78 8.28
C LEU A 50 12.63 -18.20 8.00
N GLU A 51 13.90 -18.29 7.59
CA GLU A 51 14.66 -19.54 7.47
C GLU A 51 16.01 -19.38 8.14
N ASP A 52 16.48 -20.45 8.79
CA ASP A 52 17.81 -20.44 9.42
C ASP A 52 18.88 -20.65 8.35
N VAL A 53 19.85 -19.73 8.32
CA VAL A 53 21.01 -19.80 7.43
C VAL A 53 22.30 -19.77 8.26
N GLU A 54 23.34 -20.45 7.76
CA GLU A 54 24.66 -20.41 8.34
C GLU A 54 25.32 -19.05 8.05
N VAL A 55 25.77 -18.38 9.08
CA VAL A 55 26.47 -17.09 9.01
C VAL A 55 27.78 -17.17 9.77
N GLU A 56 28.88 -16.79 9.13
CA GLU A 56 30.18 -16.61 9.76
C GLU A 56 30.22 -15.20 10.36
N THR A 57 30.28 -15.13 11.70
CA THR A 57 30.47 -13.89 12.43
C THR A 57 31.99 -13.64 12.66
N PRO A 58 32.40 -12.46 13.13
CA PRO A 58 33.82 -12.25 13.49
C PRO A 58 34.32 -13.16 14.62
N ILE A 59 33.45 -13.91 15.30
CA ILE A 59 33.83 -14.76 16.46
C ILE A 59 33.67 -16.24 16.13
N GLU A 60 32.50 -16.63 15.55
CA GLU A 60 32.19 -18.03 15.25
C GLU A 60 31.14 -18.17 14.16
N THR A 61 31.02 -19.36 13.60
CA THR A 61 29.92 -19.70 12.70
C THR A 61 28.67 -20.11 13.48
N CYS A 62 27.52 -19.56 13.14
CA CYS A 62 26.24 -19.86 13.80
C CYS A 62 25.06 -19.86 12.83
N MET A 63 23.99 -20.54 13.22
CA MET A 63 22.71 -20.48 12.52
C MET A 63 21.92 -19.24 12.95
N THR A 64 21.44 -18.43 12.00
CA THR A 64 20.67 -17.22 12.28
C THR A 64 19.45 -17.11 11.36
N PRO A 65 18.32 -16.54 11.84
CA PRO A 65 17.14 -16.37 11.02
C PRO A 65 17.31 -15.24 10.00
N GLN A 66 16.97 -15.51 8.74
CA GLN A 66 16.87 -14.53 7.68
C GLN A 66 15.51 -14.64 7.00
N ILE A 67 15.07 -13.57 6.29
CA ILE A 67 13.82 -13.61 5.53
C ILE A 67 13.92 -14.71 4.47
N ALA A 68 12.99 -15.66 4.54
CA ALA A 68 12.95 -16.82 3.66
C ALA A 68 12.65 -16.42 2.22
N GLY A 69 13.58 -16.74 1.33
CA GLY A 69 13.44 -16.54 -0.10
C GLY A 69 13.44 -15.07 -0.53
N LYS A 70 13.49 -14.84 -1.85
CA LYS A 70 13.44 -13.49 -2.45
C LYS A 70 12.06 -13.23 -3.07
N LYS A 71 10.99 -13.44 -2.30
CA LYS A 71 9.62 -13.52 -2.82
C LYS A 71 8.72 -12.39 -2.35
N PHE A 72 9.20 -11.15 -2.42
CA PHE A 72 8.44 -9.96 -2.05
C PHE A 72 8.29 -9.01 -3.24
N ALA A 73 7.10 -8.43 -3.41
CA ALA A 73 6.81 -7.43 -4.43
C ALA A 73 5.98 -6.28 -3.86
N ILE A 74 6.29 -5.06 -4.31
CA ILE A 74 5.51 -3.85 -4.05
C ILE A 74 4.81 -3.49 -5.37
N VAL A 75 3.52 -3.26 -5.33
CA VAL A 75 2.73 -2.93 -6.52
C VAL A 75 1.93 -1.65 -6.26
N PRO A 76 2.50 -0.47 -6.56
CA PRO A 76 1.76 0.78 -6.46
C PRO A 76 0.69 0.89 -7.54
N ILE A 77 -0.48 1.42 -7.13
CA ILE A 77 -1.49 1.92 -8.07
C ILE A 77 -1.04 3.31 -8.51
N LEU A 78 -0.75 3.46 -9.80
CA LEU A 78 -0.29 4.72 -10.37
C LEU A 78 -1.42 5.77 -10.34
N ARG A 79 -1.10 7.00 -10.06
CA ARG A 79 0.19 7.65 -9.77
C ARG A 79 0.53 7.66 -8.27
N ALA A 80 -0.48 7.90 -7.38
CA ALA A 80 -0.30 8.24 -5.97
C ALA A 80 0.43 7.14 -5.16
N GLY A 81 0.18 5.86 -5.47
CA GLY A 81 0.82 4.72 -4.81
C GLY A 81 2.35 4.73 -4.87
N LEU A 82 2.94 5.40 -5.89
CA LEU A 82 4.39 5.54 -6.01
C LEU A 82 5.03 6.22 -4.79
N GLY A 83 4.32 7.18 -4.17
CA GLY A 83 4.83 7.88 -2.99
C GLY A 83 5.11 6.97 -1.79
N MET A 84 4.49 5.79 -1.74
CA MET A 84 4.67 4.84 -0.64
C MET A 84 5.80 3.82 -0.88
N VAL A 85 6.29 3.70 -2.12
CA VAL A 85 7.22 2.63 -2.52
C VAL A 85 8.55 2.73 -1.78
N SER A 86 9.17 3.91 -1.74
CA SER A 86 10.51 4.11 -1.14
C SER A 86 10.53 3.73 0.34
N GLY A 87 9.48 4.08 1.10
CA GLY A 87 9.38 3.75 2.51
C GLY A 87 9.34 2.25 2.77
N ILE A 88 8.60 1.49 1.97
CA ILE A 88 8.53 0.03 2.10
C ILE A 88 9.82 -0.61 1.58
N GLN A 89 10.36 -0.12 0.47
CA GLN A 89 11.60 -0.63 -0.12
C GLN A 89 12.80 -0.46 0.81
N ALA A 90 12.82 0.60 1.63
CA ALA A 90 13.86 0.79 2.64
C ALA A 90 13.90 -0.35 3.67
N LEU A 91 12.76 -0.98 3.98
CA LEU A 91 12.68 -2.15 4.87
C LEU A 91 13.12 -3.45 4.18
N VAL A 92 12.81 -3.60 2.89
CA VAL A 92 13.15 -4.78 2.08
C VAL A 92 13.78 -4.34 0.77
N PRO A 93 15.08 -4.00 0.74
CA PRO A 93 15.75 -3.44 -0.45
C PRO A 93 15.74 -4.36 -1.67
N THR A 94 15.57 -5.67 -1.45
CA THR A 94 15.50 -6.67 -2.51
C THR A 94 14.10 -6.84 -3.11
N ALA A 95 13.10 -6.09 -2.61
CA ALA A 95 11.74 -6.12 -3.13
C ALA A 95 11.71 -5.83 -4.64
N LYS A 96 10.93 -6.61 -5.37
CA LYS A 96 10.63 -6.30 -6.77
C LYS A 96 9.46 -5.31 -6.82
N ILE A 97 9.47 -4.43 -7.82
CA ILE A 97 8.42 -3.43 -7.99
C ILE A 97 7.68 -3.72 -9.28
N GLY A 98 6.37 -3.94 -9.17
CA GLY A 98 5.45 -3.93 -10.30
C GLY A 98 4.69 -2.61 -10.33
N HIS A 99 3.94 -2.35 -11.40
CA HIS A 99 3.14 -1.13 -11.52
C HIS A 99 1.79 -1.46 -12.15
N ILE A 100 0.73 -0.89 -11.61
CA ILE A 100 -0.60 -0.94 -12.20
C ILE A 100 -1.08 0.49 -12.42
N GLY A 101 -1.36 0.83 -13.67
CA GLY A 101 -1.97 2.09 -14.08
C GLY A 101 -3.45 1.88 -14.39
N LEU A 102 -4.31 2.64 -13.70
CA LEU A 102 -5.74 2.61 -13.88
C LEU A 102 -6.22 4.02 -14.20
N TYR A 103 -7.16 4.13 -15.14
CA TYR A 103 -7.95 5.35 -15.32
C TYR A 103 -9.44 5.00 -15.14
N ARG A 104 -10.23 6.00 -14.80
CA ARG A 104 -11.68 5.86 -14.79
C ARG A 104 -12.21 6.31 -16.13
N ASP A 105 -13.03 5.47 -16.72
CA ASP A 105 -13.81 5.85 -17.89
C ASP A 105 -14.72 7.05 -17.54
N GLU A 106 -14.78 8.05 -18.40
CA GLU A 106 -15.51 9.29 -18.12
C GLU A 106 -17.03 9.08 -18.13
N GLU A 107 -17.55 8.10 -18.89
CA GLU A 107 -18.97 7.83 -19.03
C GLU A 107 -19.45 6.79 -18.02
N THR A 108 -18.72 5.66 -17.89
CA THR A 108 -19.15 4.53 -17.04
C THR A 108 -18.62 4.63 -15.62
N HIS A 109 -17.60 5.47 -15.38
CA HIS A 109 -16.82 5.55 -14.14
C HIS A 109 -16.17 4.23 -13.70
N GLU A 110 -16.10 3.25 -14.61
CA GLU A 110 -15.42 1.99 -14.35
C GLU A 110 -13.91 2.14 -14.46
N PRO A 111 -13.13 1.44 -13.61
CA PRO A 111 -11.67 1.44 -13.70
C PRO A 111 -11.20 0.57 -14.88
N HIS A 112 -10.44 1.17 -15.78
CA HIS A 112 -9.77 0.49 -16.88
C HIS A 112 -8.26 0.49 -16.69
N GLU A 113 -7.64 -0.66 -17.00
CA GLU A 113 -6.19 -0.79 -17.03
C GLU A 113 -5.62 -0.14 -18.29
N TYR A 114 -4.65 0.76 -18.13
CA TYR A 114 -3.83 1.24 -19.24
C TYR A 114 -2.39 0.75 -19.15
N TYR A 115 -1.97 0.25 -18.00
CA TYR A 115 -0.62 -0.27 -17.79
C TYR A 115 -0.60 -1.30 -16.66
N CYS A 116 -0.06 -2.48 -16.95
CA CYS A 116 0.21 -3.49 -15.94
C CYS A 116 1.54 -4.18 -16.25
N LYS A 117 2.50 -4.03 -15.36
CA LYS A 117 3.75 -4.78 -15.44
C LYS A 117 4.10 -5.29 -14.05
N LEU A 118 3.98 -6.60 -13.89
CA LEU A 118 4.26 -7.30 -12.64
C LEU A 118 5.62 -8.02 -12.72
N PRO A 119 6.29 -8.24 -11.59
CA PRO A 119 7.49 -9.06 -11.55
C PRO A 119 7.22 -10.51 -11.95
N ASP A 120 8.23 -11.17 -12.53
CA ASP A 120 8.19 -12.59 -12.81
C ASP A 120 7.93 -13.40 -11.53
N SER A 121 7.27 -14.55 -11.67
CA SER A 121 6.89 -15.44 -10.56
C SER A 121 6.08 -14.74 -9.49
N ILE A 122 5.13 -13.88 -9.90
CA ILE A 122 4.28 -13.12 -8.99
C ILE A 122 3.43 -14.03 -8.08
N GLU A 123 3.11 -15.24 -8.55
CA GLU A 123 2.35 -16.27 -7.84
C GLU A 123 3.06 -16.82 -6.58
N GLU A 124 4.39 -16.66 -6.53
CA GLU A 124 5.22 -17.10 -5.40
C GLU A 124 5.47 -15.98 -4.38
N ARG A 125 5.14 -14.72 -4.73
CA ARG A 125 5.50 -13.55 -3.93
C ARG A 125 4.42 -13.17 -2.94
N LEU A 126 4.85 -12.62 -1.79
CA LEU A 126 4.00 -11.74 -0.99
C LEU A 126 3.93 -10.39 -1.70
N ILE A 127 2.74 -9.94 -2.00
CA ILE A 127 2.47 -8.72 -2.77
C ILE A 127 1.89 -7.67 -1.84
N VAL A 128 2.54 -6.51 -1.77
CA VAL A 128 2.00 -5.34 -1.09
C VAL A 128 1.53 -4.34 -2.14
N VAL A 129 0.23 -4.18 -2.26
CA VAL A 129 -0.41 -3.17 -3.10
C VAL A 129 -0.47 -1.87 -2.32
N THR A 130 -0.07 -0.76 -2.92
CA THR A 130 -0.05 0.55 -2.25
C THR A 130 -0.88 1.58 -2.99
N ASP A 131 -1.75 2.25 -2.24
CA ASP A 131 -2.47 3.46 -2.65
C ASP A 131 -2.71 4.32 -1.40
N PRO A 132 -2.28 5.59 -1.33
CA PRO A 132 -2.49 6.41 -0.14
C PRO A 132 -3.95 6.60 0.24
N MET A 133 -4.89 6.44 -0.68
CA MET A 133 -6.31 6.74 -0.46
C MET A 133 -7.24 5.62 -0.94
N LEU A 134 -7.90 4.94 -0.01
CA LEU A 134 -8.98 3.99 -0.32
C LEU A 134 -10.35 4.70 -0.17
N ALA A 135 -10.76 5.42 -1.21
CA ALA A 135 -12.02 6.19 -1.23
C ALA A 135 -13.23 5.30 -1.57
N THR A 136 -13.56 5.16 -2.86
CA THR A 136 -14.70 4.34 -3.32
C THR A 136 -14.38 2.84 -3.45
N GLY A 137 -13.11 2.47 -3.39
CA GLY A 137 -12.64 1.09 -3.54
C GLY A 137 -12.54 0.57 -4.98
N GLY A 138 -13.05 1.30 -5.98
CA GLY A 138 -13.06 0.79 -7.36
C GLY A 138 -11.68 0.47 -7.92
N SER A 139 -10.73 1.39 -7.82
CA SER A 139 -9.34 1.17 -8.28
C SER A 139 -8.65 0.06 -7.49
N ALA A 140 -8.91 -0.02 -6.18
CA ALA A 140 -8.35 -1.07 -5.33
C ALA A 140 -8.84 -2.47 -5.75
N VAL A 141 -10.15 -2.62 -5.96
CA VAL A 141 -10.75 -3.88 -6.45
C VAL A 141 -10.14 -4.27 -7.79
N ALA A 142 -10.14 -3.36 -8.77
CA ALA A 142 -9.58 -3.64 -10.09
C ALA A 142 -8.10 -4.02 -10.04
N ALA A 143 -7.28 -3.33 -9.22
CA ALA A 143 -5.87 -3.66 -9.07
C ALA A 143 -5.67 -5.07 -8.51
N VAL A 144 -6.44 -5.47 -7.48
CA VAL A 144 -6.38 -6.81 -6.91
C VAL A 144 -6.86 -7.87 -7.92
N ASP A 145 -7.93 -7.59 -8.68
CA ASP A 145 -8.39 -8.46 -9.78
C ASP A 145 -7.29 -8.72 -10.80
N PHE A 146 -6.60 -7.66 -11.25
CA PHE A 146 -5.50 -7.80 -12.21
C PHE A 146 -4.33 -8.61 -11.65
N ILE A 147 -3.95 -8.38 -10.39
CA ILE A 147 -2.89 -9.16 -9.74
C ILE A 147 -3.29 -10.64 -9.67
N LYS A 148 -4.52 -10.96 -9.26
CA LYS A 148 -5.03 -12.33 -9.19
C LYS A 148 -5.11 -12.98 -10.57
N LYS A 149 -5.54 -12.25 -11.60
CA LYS A 149 -5.55 -12.70 -12.99
C LYS A 149 -4.17 -13.09 -13.49
N HIS A 150 -3.11 -12.45 -13.00
CA HIS A 150 -1.72 -12.78 -13.29
C HIS A 150 -1.11 -13.82 -12.34
N GLY A 151 -1.91 -14.45 -11.49
CA GLY A 151 -1.50 -15.53 -10.61
C GLY A 151 -1.12 -15.11 -9.20
N GLY A 152 -1.16 -13.81 -8.84
CA GLY A 152 -0.88 -13.34 -7.49
C GLY A 152 -1.85 -13.89 -6.46
N LYS A 153 -1.34 -14.43 -5.35
CA LYS A 153 -2.15 -15.16 -4.35
C LYS A 153 -2.08 -14.55 -2.95
N LYS A 154 -0.90 -14.13 -2.52
CA LYS A 154 -0.66 -13.57 -1.19
C LYS A 154 -0.63 -12.06 -1.27
N ILE A 155 -1.76 -11.41 -1.01
CA ILE A 155 -1.93 -9.97 -1.25
C ILE A 155 -2.23 -9.27 0.09
N LYS A 156 -1.47 -8.20 0.35
CA LYS A 156 -1.74 -7.20 1.37
C LYS A 156 -1.99 -5.87 0.68
N PHE A 157 -3.01 -5.16 1.09
CA PHE A 157 -3.30 -3.81 0.59
C PHE A 157 -2.97 -2.79 1.68
N MET A 158 -2.26 -1.72 1.35
CA MET A 158 -1.91 -0.65 2.28
C MET A 158 -2.46 0.68 1.81
N ALA A 159 -3.27 1.34 2.66
CA ALA A 159 -3.79 2.68 2.44
C ALA A 159 -3.49 3.59 3.64
N ILE A 160 -3.03 4.82 3.40
CA ILE A 160 -2.77 5.78 4.49
C ILE A 160 -4.08 6.22 5.13
N ILE A 161 -5.08 6.57 4.31
CA ILE A 161 -6.45 6.82 4.78
C ILE A 161 -7.46 6.03 3.96
N ALA A 162 -8.58 5.68 4.59
CA ALA A 162 -9.66 4.96 3.93
C ALA A 162 -11.03 5.46 4.39
N ALA A 163 -12.03 5.38 3.52
CA ALA A 163 -13.44 5.52 3.88
C ALA A 163 -14.08 4.14 4.08
N SER A 164 -15.09 4.06 4.94
CA SER A 164 -15.82 2.82 5.23
C SER A 164 -16.40 2.16 3.98
N GLU A 165 -16.86 2.97 3.03
CA GLU A 165 -17.42 2.50 1.75
C GLU A 165 -16.37 1.78 0.90
N GLY A 166 -15.15 2.35 0.82
CA GLY A 166 -14.04 1.75 0.09
C GLY A 166 -13.54 0.45 0.72
N ILE A 167 -13.44 0.45 2.06
CA ILE A 167 -13.09 -0.76 2.83
C ILE A 167 -14.11 -1.86 2.55
N LYS A 168 -15.40 -1.54 2.71
CA LYS A 168 -16.47 -2.50 2.49
C LYS A 168 -16.41 -3.08 1.07
N ARG A 169 -16.31 -2.23 0.05
CA ARG A 169 -16.27 -2.66 -1.36
C ARG A 169 -15.07 -3.57 -1.65
N LEU A 170 -13.88 -3.22 -1.14
CA LEU A 170 -12.67 -4.02 -1.33
C LEU A 170 -12.79 -5.37 -0.63
N MET A 171 -13.25 -5.39 0.62
CA MET A 171 -13.36 -6.63 1.39
C MET A 171 -14.51 -7.53 0.95
N ASP A 172 -15.61 -6.97 0.41
CA ASP A 172 -16.69 -7.77 -0.20
C ASP A 172 -16.20 -8.48 -1.48
N ALA A 173 -15.38 -7.81 -2.30
CA ALA A 173 -14.81 -8.38 -3.51
C ALA A 173 -13.65 -9.35 -3.24
N HIS A 174 -12.82 -9.05 -2.24
CA HIS A 174 -11.60 -9.79 -1.94
C HIS A 174 -11.46 -10.07 -0.43
N PRO A 175 -12.30 -10.95 0.15
CA PRO A 175 -12.26 -11.26 1.57
C PRO A 175 -11.00 -12.03 2.01
N ASP A 176 -10.21 -12.51 1.06
CA ASP A 176 -8.99 -13.30 1.25
C ASP A 176 -7.72 -12.48 1.38
N ILE A 177 -7.77 -11.15 1.15
CA ILE A 177 -6.62 -10.27 1.35
C ILE A 177 -6.58 -9.68 2.76
N GLN A 178 -5.43 -9.14 3.15
CA GLN A 178 -5.29 -8.31 4.35
C GLN A 178 -5.23 -6.83 3.95
N LEU A 179 -6.04 -6.01 4.61
CA LEU A 179 -6.08 -4.56 4.39
C LEU A 179 -5.49 -3.85 5.62
N TYR A 180 -4.42 -3.10 5.40
CA TYR A 180 -3.78 -2.25 6.40
C TYR A 180 -4.12 -0.79 6.12
N VAL A 181 -4.68 -0.10 7.11
CA VAL A 181 -5.11 1.30 6.98
C VAL A 181 -4.46 2.14 8.06
N GLY A 182 -3.87 3.26 7.69
CA GLY A 182 -3.29 4.20 8.64
C GLY A 182 -4.35 4.88 9.50
N HIS A 183 -5.48 5.28 8.89
CA HIS A 183 -6.65 5.82 9.59
C HIS A 183 -7.93 5.64 8.78
N ILE A 184 -9.01 5.24 9.45
CA ILE A 184 -10.33 5.11 8.85
C ILE A 184 -11.10 6.42 9.05
N ASP A 185 -11.38 7.12 7.96
CA ASP A 185 -12.11 8.38 7.96
C ASP A 185 -13.62 8.17 7.94
N ARG A 186 -14.36 9.22 8.29
CA ARG A 186 -15.78 9.16 8.58
C ARG A 186 -16.64 8.73 7.39
N GLU A 187 -16.43 9.34 6.20
CA GLU A 187 -17.33 9.18 5.04
C GLU A 187 -16.72 9.72 3.75
N LEU A 188 -17.40 9.48 2.64
CA LEU A 188 -17.18 10.17 1.36
C LEU A 188 -18.16 11.35 1.20
N ASN A 189 -17.67 12.48 0.67
CA ASN A 189 -18.56 13.56 0.24
C ASN A 189 -19.21 13.26 -1.12
N LYS A 190 -20.10 14.15 -1.60
CA LYS A 190 -20.82 14.01 -2.88
C LYS A 190 -19.88 13.91 -4.11
N ALA A 191 -18.66 14.41 -3.99
CA ALA A 191 -17.64 14.35 -5.04
C ALA A 191 -16.67 13.15 -4.84
N ALA A 192 -17.05 12.18 -4.00
CA ALA A 192 -16.27 10.98 -3.67
C ALA A 192 -14.89 11.23 -3.02
N TYR A 193 -14.69 12.40 -2.40
CA TYR A 193 -13.52 12.65 -1.55
C TYR A 193 -13.76 12.14 -0.14
N ILE A 194 -12.70 11.57 0.45
CA ILE A 194 -12.67 11.14 1.86
C ILE A 194 -12.79 12.37 2.76
N CYS A 195 -13.62 12.29 3.80
CA CYS A 195 -13.85 13.34 4.80
C CYS A 195 -13.53 12.85 6.23
N PRO A 196 -12.65 13.58 6.98
CA PRO A 196 -11.99 14.86 6.67
C PRO A 196 -10.93 14.77 5.56
N GLY A 197 -10.35 13.59 5.31
CA GLY A 197 -9.43 13.35 4.22
C GLY A 197 -8.11 14.12 4.30
N LEU A 198 -7.44 14.24 3.16
CA LEU A 198 -6.19 14.97 2.97
C LEU A 198 -6.11 15.66 1.59
N GLY A 199 -7.23 15.75 0.86
CA GLY A 199 -7.27 16.26 -0.51
C GLY A 199 -6.93 15.19 -1.54
N ASP A 200 -6.40 15.61 -2.70
CA ASP A 200 -5.86 14.69 -3.70
C ASP A 200 -4.40 14.34 -3.39
N ALA A 201 -4.15 13.08 -3.04
CA ALA A 201 -2.82 12.64 -2.67
C ALA A 201 -1.84 12.68 -3.85
N GLY A 202 -2.29 12.34 -5.05
CA GLY A 202 -1.44 12.37 -6.26
C GLY A 202 -0.97 13.79 -6.55
N ASP A 203 -1.87 14.75 -6.58
CA ASP A 203 -1.52 16.15 -6.82
C ASP A 203 -0.61 16.71 -5.72
N ARG A 204 -0.85 16.36 -4.46
CA ARG A 204 -0.01 16.80 -3.34
C ARG A 204 1.38 16.15 -3.34
N ILE A 205 1.50 14.87 -3.73
CA ILE A 205 2.79 14.16 -3.86
C ILE A 205 3.61 14.74 -5.01
N PHE A 206 2.97 15.02 -6.16
CA PHE A 206 3.67 15.38 -7.39
C PHE A 206 3.69 16.89 -7.68
N GLY A 207 2.92 17.69 -6.95
CA GLY A 207 2.86 19.13 -7.14
C GLY A 207 2.18 19.51 -8.47
N THR A 208 1.15 18.77 -8.87
CA THR A 208 0.47 18.95 -10.17
C THR A 208 -0.71 19.92 -10.12
N LYS A 209 -0.99 20.54 -8.97
CA LYS A 209 -1.92 21.66 -8.77
C LYS A 209 -1.32 22.69 -7.86
#